data_2613ac64081e62497510f5ebcd7becc5
#
_entry.id   2613ac64081e62497510f5ebcd7becc5
#
_cell.length_a   1.000
_cell.length_b   1.000
_cell.length_c   1.000
_cell.angle_alpha   90.00
_cell.angle_beta   90.00
_cell.angle_gamma   90.00
#
_symmetry.space_group_name_H-M   'P 1'
#
loop_
_entity.id
_entity.type
_entity.pdbx_description
1 polymer ?
#
loop_
_entity_poly.entity_id
_entity_poly.type
_entity_poly.pdbx_seq_one_letter_code
_entity_poly.pdbx_strand_id
1 'polypeptide(L)'
;NLIDFYAVVPFHLVSVIEKTITSFYSDSYIEEVEDYNLFTKNSKVAYCYMHDHHEYSLPFRTYQRMTTDPLNNISNVLSKLHGHEGAAIQVMIRPVKDGWQKKGRSLAKEILEDKHHGFLSNLNPLVWIGDFLSLLMRGESKTDAEHSASRSTPMIDEQVKAIEEKNTQTGYETLIRLVAVSNSEHHAEALLVSMKSAFAQYATTDNNALHER
;
A
#
# COMPACT_ATOMS: atom_id res chain seq x y z
N ASN A 1 -11.53 21.76 17.10
CA ASN A 1 -11.66 21.47 15.67
C ASN A 1 -12.39 20.15 15.52
N LEU A 2 -13.39 20.16 14.64
CA LEU A 2 -14.16 18.96 14.30
C LEU A 2 -13.52 18.30 13.07
N ILE A 3 -13.50 16.99 13.05
CA ILE A 3 -13.07 16.21 11.88
C ILE A 3 -14.35 15.56 11.33
N ASP A 4 -14.71 15.94 10.12
CA ASP A 4 -15.88 15.43 9.43
C ASP A 4 -15.47 14.42 8.36
N PHE A 5 -16.28 13.40 8.16
CA PHE A 5 -16.10 12.41 7.12
C PHE A 5 -17.17 12.60 6.05
N TYR A 6 -16.75 12.72 4.80
CA TYR A 6 -17.64 12.90 3.65
C TYR A 6 -17.54 11.72 2.70
N ALA A 7 -18.67 11.28 2.19
CA ALA A 7 -18.76 10.32 1.10
C ALA A 7 -19.47 10.97 -0.10
N VAL A 8 -18.72 11.15 -1.19
CA VAL A 8 -19.29 11.67 -2.44
C VAL A 8 -19.58 10.49 -3.36
N VAL A 9 -20.84 10.27 -3.62
CA VAL A 9 -21.32 9.10 -4.36
C VAL A 9 -22.33 9.49 -5.44
N PRO A 10 -22.45 8.73 -6.55
CA PRO A 10 -23.55 8.93 -7.49
C PRO A 10 -24.92 8.80 -6.81
N PHE A 11 -25.87 9.65 -7.17
CA PHE A 11 -27.18 9.73 -6.53
C PHE A 11 -27.89 8.37 -6.38
N HIS A 12 -27.80 7.51 -7.39
CA HIS A 12 -28.43 6.18 -7.36
C HIS A 12 -27.79 5.21 -6.36
N LEU A 13 -26.60 5.53 -5.81
CA LEU A 13 -25.90 4.72 -4.82
C LEU A 13 -26.04 5.23 -3.38
N VAL A 14 -26.64 6.41 -3.16
CA VAL A 14 -26.75 7.04 -1.83
C VAL A 14 -27.36 6.06 -0.82
N SER A 15 -28.55 5.51 -1.10
CA SER A 15 -29.22 4.60 -0.18
C SER A 15 -28.44 3.29 0.08
N VAL A 16 -27.64 2.83 -0.88
CA VAL A 16 -26.80 1.64 -0.71
C VAL A 16 -25.64 1.95 0.24
N ILE A 17 -25.00 3.10 0.04
CA ILE A 17 -23.86 3.52 0.87
C ILE A 17 -24.32 3.82 2.30
N GLU A 18 -25.43 4.53 2.50
CA GLU A 18 -26.00 4.77 3.84
C GLU A 18 -26.24 3.46 4.60
N LYS A 19 -26.94 2.51 3.97
CA LYS A 19 -27.20 1.19 4.56
C LYS A 19 -25.92 0.43 4.85
N THR A 20 -24.90 0.55 4.00
CA THR A 20 -23.63 -0.10 4.20
C THR A 20 -22.88 0.51 5.39
N ILE A 21 -22.81 1.84 5.48
CA ILE A 21 -22.15 2.52 6.61
C ILE A 21 -22.87 2.16 7.92
N THR A 22 -24.18 2.27 7.98
CA THR A 22 -24.95 1.95 9.20
C THR A 22 -24.90 0.49 9.60
N SER A 23 -24.66 -0.43 8.65
CA SER A 23 -24.46 -1.86 8.98
C SER A 23 -23.12 -2.13 9.69
N PHE A 24 -22.09 -1.36 9.38
CA PHE A 24 -20.76 -1.46 10.02
C PHE A 24 -20.62 -0.56 11.25
N TYR A 25 -21.30 0.58 11.24
CA TYR A 25 -21.23 1.63 12.27
C TYR A 25 -22.66 2.00 12.68
N SER A 26 -23.27 1.19 13.55
CA SER A 26 -24.67 1.35 13.97
C SER A 26 -25.00 2.71 14.60
N ASP A 27 -24.00 3.32 15.23
CA ASP A 27 -24.13 4.60 15.93
C ASP A 27 -23.74 5.81 15.07
N SER A 28 -23.47 5.59 13.75
CA SER A 28 -23.14 6.68 12.85
C SER A 28 -24.37 7.52 12.53
N TYR A 29 -24.20 8.83 12.54
CA TYR A 29 -25.17 9.80 12.04
C TYR A 29 -24.77 10.20 10.62
N ILE A 30 -25.69 10.05 9.67
CA ILE A 30 -25.46 10.36 8.26
C ILE A 30 -26.50 11.38 7.83
N GLU A 31 -26.05 12.46 7.23
CA GLU A 31 -26.92 13.48 6.64
C GLU A 31 -26.41 13.86 5.26
N GLU A 32 -27.32 14.24 4.38
CA GLU A 32 -27.00 14.84 3.10
C GLU A 32 -26.66 16.32 3.32
N VAL A 33 -25.49 16.72 2.86
CA VAL A 33 -24.98 18.09 3.01
C VAL A 33 -24.64 18.67 1.65
N GLU A 34 -24.68 20.00 1.55
CA GLU A 34 -24.12 20.71 0.41
C GLU A 34 -22.59 20.56 0.37
N ASP A 35 -21.98 20.87 -0.80
CA ASP A 35 -20.54 20.78 -0.98
C ASP A 35 -19.79 21.64 0.05
N TYR A 36 -18.76 21.07 0.63
CA TYR A 36 -17.93 21.79 1.61
C TYR A 36 -16.89 22.64 0.91
N ASN A 37 -16.55 23.77 1.51
CA ASN A 37 -15.54 24.67 1.00
C ASN A 37 -14.48 24.98 2.07
N LEU A 38 -13.24 24.56 1.78
CA LEU A 38 -12.09 24.87 2.64
C LEU A 38 -11.45 26.23 2.34
N PHE A 39 -11.80 26.84 1.21
CA PHE A 39 -11.09 28.00 0.69
C PHE A 39 -11.77 29.29 1.14
N THR A 40 -10.98 30.23 1.63
CA THR A 40 -11.39 31.61 1.88
C THR A 40 -10.72 32.54 0.88
N LYS A 41 -11.23 33.77 0.75
CA LYS A 41 -10.75 34.75 -0.25
C LYS A 41 -9.23 35.01 -0.22
N ASN A 42 -8.60 34.86 0.96
CA ASN A 42 -7.19 35.17 1.17
C ASN A 42 -6.34 33.93 1.51
N SER A 43 -6.92 32.74 1.43
CA SER A 43 -6.21 31.53 1.80
C SER A 43 -5.12 31.17 0.79
N LYS A 44 -4.01 30.68 1.29
CA LYS A 44 -2.95 30.03 0.54
C LYS A 44 -3.14 28.52 0.61
N VAL A 45 -2.89 27.87 -0.48
CA VAL A 45 -3.19 26.43 -0.66
C VAL A 45 -1.90 25.71 -1.02
N ALA A 46 -1.62 24.63 -0.30
CA ALA A 46 -0.63 23.64 -0.68
C ALA A 46 -1.37 22.30 -0.90
N TYR A 47 -0.97 21.55 -1.91
CA TYR A 47 -1.58 20.26 -2.20
C TYR A 47 -0.57 19.31 -2.84
N CYS A 48 -0.81 18.02 -2.71
CA CYS A 48 -0.09 17.00 -3.46
C CYS A 48 -0.99 15.80 -3.75
N TYR A 49 -0.54 14.99 -4.66
CA TYR A 49 -1.09 13.66 -4.91
C TYR A 49 -0.13 12.60 -4.37
N MET A 50 -0.70 11.60 -3.73
CA MET A 50 0.06 10.43 -3.27
C MET A 50 -0.16 9.28 -4.25
N HIS A 51 0.90 8.59 -4.60
CA HIS A 51 0.87 7.44 -5.49
C HIS A 51 1.81 6.35 -4.99
N ASP A 52 1.71 5.18 -5.59
CA ASP A 52 2.58 4.04 -5.34
C ASP A 52 4.04 4.40 -5.67
N HIS A 53 4.96 4.11 -4.75
CA HIS A 53 6.40 4.28 -4.97
C HIS A 53 6.97 3.18 -5.87
N HIS A 54 6.49 1.96 -5.67
CA HIS A 54 6.89 0.78 -6.41
C HIS A 54 5.75 0.25 -7.29
N GLU A 55 5.95 -0.93 -7.85
CA GLU A 55 4.94 -1.62 -8.65
C GLU A 55 3.62 -1.79 -7.86
N TYR A 56 2.50 -1.42 -8.49
CA TYR A 56 1.17 -1.49 -7.86
C TYR A 56 0.76 -2.90 -7.41
N SER A 57 1.44 -3.94 -7.89
CA SER A 57 1.22 -5.32 -7.44
C SER A 57 1.75 -5.58 -6.03
N LEU A 58 2.72 -4.78 -5.56
CA LEU A 58 3.22 -4.86 -4.20
C LEU A 58 2.20 -4.30 -3.21
N PRO A 59 1.97 -4.98 -2.08
CA PRO A 59 1.01 -4.52 -1.08
C PRO A 59 1.57 -3.38 -0.23
N PHE A 60 0.68 -2.55 0.31
CA PHE A 60 0.97 -1.68 1.44
C PHE A 60 0.85 -2.44 2.76
N ARG A 61 1.36 -1.86 3.85
CA ARG A 61 1.03 -2.31 5.19
C ARG A 61 -0.45 -2.07 5.45
N THR A 62 -1.20 -3.14 5.70
CA THR A 62 -2.63 -3.06 6.03
C THR A 62 -2.85 -2.75 7.50
N TYR A 63 -4.03 -2.25 7.86
CA TYR A 63 -4.41 -1.99 9.26
C TYR A 63 -4.30 -3.23 10.15
N GLN A 64 -4.52 -4.43 9.61
CA GLN A 64 -4.39 -5.70 10.33
C GLN A 64 -2.96 -5.98 10.81
N ARG A 65 -1.95 -5.39 10.17
CA ARG A 65 -0.52 -5.52 10.51
C ARG A 65 0.01 -4.30 11.28
N MET A 66 -0.88 -3.38 11.67
CA MET A 66 -0.54 -2.22 12.48
C MET A 66 -0.85 -2.48 13.96
N THR A 67 0.00 -2.00 14.85
CA THR A 67 -0.19 -2.10 16.29
C THR A 67 -1.12 -1.03 16.86
N THR A 68 -1.37 0.02 16.08
CA THR A 68 -2.22 1.17 16.45
C THR A 68 -3.19 1.45 15.33
N ASP A 69 -4.30 2.10 15.66
CA ASP A 69 -5.27 2.56 14.67
C ASP A 69 -4.60 3.53 13.67
N PRO A 70 -4.63 3.22 12.36
CA PRO A 70 -4.03 4.07 11.34
C PRO A 70 -4.63 5.47 11.26
N LEU A 71 -5.87 5.66 11.69
CA LEU A 71 -6.51 6.98 11.75
C LEU A 71 -5.94 7.87 12.85
N ASN A 72 -5.30 7.32 13.88
CA ASN A 72 -4.75 8.12 14.98
C ASN A 72 -3.71 9.14 14.50
N ASN A 73 -2.80 8.75 13.61
CA ASN A 73 -1.79 9.67 13.08
C ASN A 73 -2.41 10.77 12.23
N ILE A 74 -3.38 10.41 11.40
CA ILE A 74 -4.10 11.35 10.54
C ILE A 74 -4.92 12.32 11.39
N SER A 75 -5.72 11.80 12.32
CA SER A 75 -6.55 12.59 13.23
C SER A 75 -5.71 13.52 14.11
N ASN A 76 -4.55 13.07 14.57
CA ASN A 76 -3.64 13.89 15.36
C ASN A 76 -3.12 15.11 14.56
N VAL A 77 -2.81 14.95 13.27
CA VAL A 77 -2.43 16.08 12.42
C VAL A 77 -3.60 17.03 12.22
N LEU A 78 -4.78 16.50 11.87
CA LEU A 78 -5.97 17.31 11.60
C LEU A 78 -6.51 18.02 12.84
N SER A 79 -6.37 17.43 14.03
CA SER A 79 -6.85 18.02 15.29
C SER A 79 -6.04 19.25 15.73
N LYS A 80 -4.82 19.40 15.23
CA LYS A 80 -3.90 20.51 15.57
C LYS A 80 -4.06 21.75 14.69
N LEU A 81 -5.00 21.74 13.75
CA LEU A 81 -5.29 22.90 12.92
C LEU A 81 -5.74 24.11 13.74
N HIS A 82 -5.28 25.28 13.40
CA HIS A 82 -5.70 26.54 14.01
C HIS A 82 -6.89 27.16 13.26
N GLY A 83 -7.57 28.13 13.86
CA GLY A 83 -8.84 28.68 13.36
C GLY A 83 -8.85 29.28 11.95
N HIS A 84 -7.69 29.42 11.31
CA HIS A 84 -7.54 29.88 9.93
C HIS A 84 -6.98 28.82 9.00
N GLU A 85 -6.84 27.62 9.48
CA GLU A 85 -6.29 26.49 8.74
C GLU A 85 -7.40 25.49 8.42
N GLY A 86 -7.27 24.91 7.26
CA GLY A 86 -8.13 23.83 6.80
C GLY A 86 -7.29 22.73 6.15
N ALA A 87 -7.73 21.50 6.27
CA ALA A 87 -7.11 20.43 5.57
C ALA A 87 -8.15 19.40 5.09
N ALA A 88 -7.90 18.79 3.94
CA ALA A 88 -8.70 17.67 3.45
C ALA A 88 -7.81 16.57 2.90
N ILE A 89 -8.24 15.34 3.16
CA ILE A 89 -7.71 14.14 2.56
C ILE A 89 -8.83 13.56 1.70
N GLN A 90 -8.60 13.51 0.40
CA GLN A 90 -9.57 13.00 -0.56
C GLN A 90 -9.06 11.69 -1.14
N VAL A 91 -9.83 10.63 -0.94
CA VAL A 91 -9.55 9.30 -1.50
C VAL A 91 -10.57 9.02 -2.59
N MET A 92 -10.13 9.10 -3.83
CA MET A 92 -10.97 8.80 -5.00
C MET A 92 -10.69 7.38 -5.43
N ILE A 93 -11.76 6.58 -5.57
CA ILE A 93 -11.66 5.17 -5.94
C ILE A 93 -12.47 4.87 -7.20
N ARG A 94 -11.94 4.00 -8.04
CA ARG A 94 -12.61 3.49 -9.23
C ARG A 94 -12.38 1.99 -9.36
N PRO A 95 -13.41 1.16 -9.57
CA PRO A 95 -13.23 -0.26 -9.78
C PRO A 95 -12.36 -0.51 -11.02
N VAL A 96 -11.40 -1.43 -10.91
CA VAL A 96 -10.63 -1.89 -12.08
C VAL A 96 -11.17 -3.21 -12.61
N LYS A 97 -11.02 -3.42 -13.94
CA LYS A 97 -11.35 -4.69 -14.57
C LYS A 97 -10.34 -5.77 -14.17
N ASP A 98 -10.80 -7.02 -14.20
CA ASP A 98 -9.95 -8.20 -13.99
C ASP A 98 -8.75 -8.18 -14.96
N GLY A 99 -7.59 -8.44 -14.45
CA GLY A 99 -6.34 -8.41 -15.23
C GLY A 99 -5.15 -7.90 -14.44
N TRP A 100 -5.36 -7.01 -13.48
CA TRP A 100 -4.31 -6.54 -12.59
C TRP A 100 -3.73 -7.68 -11.74
N GLN A 101 -4.56 -8.66 -11.35
CA GLN A 101 -4.13 -9.85 -10.62
C GLN A 101 -3.14 -10.72 -11.42
N LYS A 102 -3.20 -10.70 -12.76
CA LYS A 102 -2.25 -11.44 -13.61
C LYS A 102 -0.83 -10.94 -13.40
N LYS A 103 -0.68 -9.61 -13.29
CA LYS A 103 0.62 -8.99 -13.07
C LYS A 103 1.16 -9.30 -11.66
N GLY A 104 0.30 -9.27 -10.64
CA GLY A 104 0.69 -9.69 -9.29
C GLY A 104 1.14 -11.15 -9.22
N ARG A 105 0.43 -12.07 -9.91
CA ARG A 105 0.85 -13.47 -10.01
C ARG A 105 2.16 -13.65 -10.78
N SER A 106 2.38 -12.86 -11.84
CA SER A 106 3.64 -12.87 -12.56
C SER A 106 4.79 -12.39 -11.68
N LEU A 107 4.59 -11.31 -10.92
CA LEU A 107 5.58 -10.79 -9.99
C LEU A 107 5.91 -11.80 -8.87
N ALA A 108 4.90 -12.41 -8.27
CA ALA A 108 5.11 -13.45 -7.25
C ALA A 108 5.94 -14.63 -7.79
N LYS A 109 5.65 -15.05 -9.03
CA LYS A 109 6.41 -16.09 -9.71
C LYS A 109 7.84 -15.67 -9.99
N GLU A 110 8.06 -14.46 -10.50
CA GLU A 110 9.38 -13.88 -10.76
C GLU A 110 10.23 -13.83 -9.48
N ILE A 111 9.67 -13.34 -8.37
CA ILE A 111 10.34 -13.31 -7.06
C ILE A 111 10.75 -14.72 -6.61
N LEU A 112 9.94 -15.74 -6.88
CA LEU A 112 10.26 -17.12 -6.59
C LEU A 112 11.32 -17.69 -7.54
N GLU A 113 11.27 -17.36 -8.84
CA GLU A 113 12.18 -17.86 -9.87
C GLU A 113 13.55 -17.20 -9.81
N ASP A 114 13.65 -15.91 -9.50
CA ASP A 114 14.91 -15.17 -9.38
C ASP A 114 15.83 -15.76 -8.29
N LYS A 115 15.26 -16.41 -7.28
CA LYS A 115 15.98 -17.24 -6.32
C LYS A 115 16.65 -18.46 -6.95
N HIS A 116 16.01 -19.08 -7.92
CA HIS A 116 16.61 -20.23 -8.60
C HIS A 116 17.77 -19.82 -9.48
N HIS A 117 17.70 -18.62 -10.11
CA HIS A 117 18.80 -18.10 -10.93
C HIS A 117 19.97 -17.59 -10.08
N GLY A 118 19.73 -16.94 -8.96
CA GLY A 118 20.79 -16.48 -8.04
C GLY A 118 21.58 -17.65 -7.42
N PHE A 119 20.97 -18.76 -7.17
CA PHE A 119 21.61 -19.99 -6.70
C PHE A 119 22.42 -20.66 -7.80
N LEU A 120 21.91 -20.70 -9.04
CA LEU A 120 22.58 -21.33 -10.17
C LEU A 120 23.68 -20.46 -10.78
N SER A 121 23.62 -19.14 -10.67
CA SER A 121 24.66 -18.24 -11.18
C SER A 121 25.96 -18.28 -10.36
N ASN A 122 25.90 -18.70 -9.10
CA ASN A 122 27.08 -18.93 -8.25
C ASN A 122 27.71 -20.32 -8.42
N LEU A 123 27.10 -21.19 -9.21
CA LEU A 123 27.68 -22.46 -9.60
C LEU A 123 28.61 -22.23 -10.79
N ASN A 124 29.89 -21.92 -10.49
CA ASN A 124 30.96 -21.89 -11.47
C ASN A 124 30.95 -23.22 -12.25
N PRO A 125 30.74 -23.23 -13.58
CA PRO A 125 30.62 -24.47 -14.36
C PRO A 125 31.86 -25.39 -14.23
N LEU A 126 33.01 -24.83 -13.86
CA LEU A 126 34.24 -25.58 -13.58
C LEU A 126 34.17 -26.41 -12.28
N VAL A 127 33.41 -25.99 -11.27
CA VAL A 127 33.23 -26.75 -10.04
C VAL A 127 32.30 -27.95 -10.32
N TRP A 128 31.27 -27.76 -11.17
CA TRP A 128 30.34 -28.83 -11.56
C TRP A 128 31.04 -29.93 -12.36
N ILE A 129 31.98 -29.58 -13.23
CA ILE A 129 32.77 -30.56 -13.98
C ILE A 129 33.69 -31.34 -13.04
N GLY A 130 34.28 -30.68 -12.03
CA GLY A 130 35.09 -31.31 -11.01
C GLY A 130 34.32 -32.31 -10.15
N ASP A 131 33.15 -31.94 -9.68
CA ASP A 131 32.28 -32.80 -8.87
C ASP A 131 31.70 -33.98 -9.70
N PHE A 132 31.31 -33.73 -10.95
CA PHE A 132 30.84 -34.76 -11.87
C PHE A 132 31.96 -35.79 -12.18
N LEU A 133 33.18 -35.33 -12.39
CA LEU A 133 34.31 -36.21 -12.63
C LEU A 133 34.69 -37.02 -11.38
N SER A 134 34.57 -36.42 -10.19
CA SER A 134 34.78 -37.12 -8.91
C SER A 134 33.73 -38.17 -8.62
N LEU A 135 32.47 -37.92 -9.07
CA LEU A 135 31.37 -38.87 -8.95
C LEU A 135 31.51 -40.10 -9.87
N LEU A 136 32.10 -39.88 -11.08
CA LEU A 136 32.40 -40.91 -12.03
C LEU A 136 33.58 -41.81 -11.57
N MET A 137 34.48 -41.29 -10.74
CA MET A 137 35.65 -42.05 -10.21
C MET A 137 35.40 -42.71 -8.85
N ARG A 138 34.29 -42.38 -8.17
CA ARG A 138 33.87 -43.05 -6.92
C ARG A 138 32.60 -43.86 -7.18
N GLY A 139 32.77 -45.16 -7.32
CA GLY A 139 31.65 -46.10 -7.37
C GLY A 139 30.76 -46.01 -6.13
N GLU A 140 29.46 -45.98 -6.37
CA GLU A 140 28.34 -46.21 -5.47
C GLU A 140 28.52 -45.91 -3.97
N SER A 141 27.91 -44.80 -3.54
CA SER A 141 27.20 -44.78 -2.26
C SER A 141 25.87 -44.05 -2.47
N LYS A 142 24.78 -44.80 -2.48
CA LYS A 142 23.42 -44.28 -2.32
C LYS A 142 23.32 -43.72 -0.92
N THR A 143 23.17 -42.42 -0.77
CA THR A 143 22.45 -41.84 0.37
C THR A 143 22.11 -40.36 0.05
N ASP A 144 20.82 -40.10 0.13
CA ASP A 144 20.20 -38.81 0.41
C ASP A 144 20.34 -37.67 -0.63
N ALA A 145 19.76 -37.91 -1.81
CA ALA A 145 19.34 -36.84 -2.74
C ALA A 145 17.88 -36.45 -2.47
N GLU A 146 17.48 -36.38 -1.22
CA GLU A 146 16.19 -35.79 -0.80
C GLU A 146 16.52 -34.66 0.18
N HIS A 147 16.02 -33.46 -0.15
CA HIS A 147 16.01 -32.19 0.59
C HIS A 147 17.06 -31.15 0.22
N SER A 148 17.30 -30.88 -1.05
CA SER A 148 17.54 -29.50 -1.45
C SER A 148 16.22 -28.83 -1.84
N ALA A 149 15.21 -28.94 -0.99
CA ALA A 149 14.10 -28.01 -0.99
C ALA A 149 14.70 -26.61 -0.81
N SER A 150 14.68 -25.83 -1.87
CA SER A 150 15.06 -24.43 -1.90
C SER A 150 14.48 -23.73 -0.65
N ARG A 151 15.33 -23.53 0.36
CA ARG A 151 14.92 -22.77 1.54
C ARG A 151 14.72 -21.32 1.10
N SER A 152 13.47 -21.02 0.74
CA SER A 152 13.07 -19.64 0.63
C SER A 152 13.35 -18.95 1.97
N THR A 153 13.91 -17.74 1.91
CA THR A 153 14.05 -16.97 3.15
C THR A 153 12.66 -16.60 3.66
N PRO A 154 12.39 -16.71 4.97
CA PRO A 154 11.06 -16.40 5.52
C PRO A 154 10.49 -15.06 5.04
N MET A 155 11.36 -14.08 4.81
CA MET A 155 11.00 -12.74 4.32
C MET A 155 10.40 -12.76 2.92
N ILE A 156 10.92 -13.58 2.03
CA ILE A 156 10.42 -13.66 0.66
C ILE A 156 9.11 -14.47 0.61
N ASP A 157 9.00 -15.50 1.44
CA ASP A 157 7.74 -16.24 1.56
C ASP A 157 6.64 -15.33 2.09
N GLU A 158 6.96 -14.45 3.03
CA GLU A 158 6.02 -13.45 3.53
C GLU A 158 5.65 -12.42 2.46
N GLN A 159 6.61 -11.97 1.65
CA GLN A 159 6.35 -11.04 0.55
C GLN A 159 5.47 -11.66 -0.52
N VAL A 160 5.79 -12.87 -0.97
CA VAL A 160 4.97 -13.60 -1.96
C VAL A 160 3.56 -13.84 -1.42
N LYS A 161 3.43 -14.29 -0.17
CA LYS A 161 2.13 -14.47 0.48
C LYS A 161 1.33 -13.17 0.53
N ALA A 162 1.96 -12.04 0.82
CA ALA A 162 1.30 -10.74 0.85
C ALA A 162 0.81 -10.30 -0.54
N ILE A 163 1.56 -10.60 -1.60
CA ILE A 163 1.14 -10.35 -3.00
C ILE A 163 -0.02 -11.27 -3.36
N GLU A 164 0.04 -12.54 -3.01
CA GLU A 164 -1.04 -13.50 -3.27
C GLU A 164 -2.32 -13.09 -2.54
N GLU A 165 -2.23 -12.73 -1.27
CA GLU A 165 -3.36 -12.24 -0.47
C GLU A 165 -3.99 -10.99 -1.11
N LYS A 166 -3.20 -10.02 -1.55
CA LYS A 166 -3.68 -8.86 -2.31
C LYS A 166 -4.44 -9.29 -3.58
N ASN A 167 -3.93 -10.27 -4.30
CA ASN A 167 -4.52 -10.75 -5.55
C ASN A 167 -5.86 -11.49 -5.38
N THR A 168 -6.25 -11.86 -4.16
CA THR A 168 -7.57 -12.44 -3.88
C THR A 168 -8.65 -11.38 -3.71
N GLN A 169 -8.27 -10.10 -3.55
CA GLN A 169 -9.18 -9.02 -3.29
C GLN A 169 -9.69 -8.34 -4.56
N THR A 170 -10.80 -7.64 -4.46
CA THR A 170 -11.29 -6.75 -5.51
C THR A 170 -10.35 -5.56 -5.64
N GLY A 171 -9.94 -5.24 -6.88
CA GLY A 171 -9.03 -4.12 -7.17
C GLY A 171 -9.75 -2.81 -7.38
N TYR A 172 -9.15 -1.74 -6.87
CA TYR A 172 -9.58 -0.36 -7.12
C TYR A 172 -8.38 0.48 -7.54
N GLU A 173 -8.54 1.25 -8.59
CA GLU A 173 -7.64 2.36 -8.89
C GLU A 173 -7.93 3.48 -7.89
N THR A 174 -6.90 3.94 -7.22
CA THR A 174 -7.04 4.88 -6.11
C THR A 174 -6.15 6.09 -6.34
N LEU A 175 -6.71 7.28 -6.17
CA LEU A 175 -5.96 8.54 -6.14
C LEU A 175 -6.20 9.21 -4.79
N ILE A 176 -5.13 9.46 -4.07
CA ILE A 176 -5.17 10.18 -2.79
C ILE A 176 -4.66 11.60 -3.04
N ARG A 177 -5.47 12.59 -2.69
CA ARG A 177 -5.09 14.01 -2.74
C ARG A 177 -5.12 14.58 -1.33
N LEU A 178 -4.02 15.25 -0.98
CA LEU A 178 -3.89 16.01 0.25
C LEU A 178 -4.00 17.49 -0.08
N VAL A 179 -4.80 18.22 0.66
CA VAL A 179 -5.00 19.66 0.51
C VAL A 179 -4.83 20.30 1.87
N ALA A 180 -4.00 21.31 1.95
CA ALA A 180 -3.77 22.12 3.14
C ALA A 180 -4.02 23.59 2.81
N VAL A 181 -4.71 24.29 3.68
CA VAL A 181 -5.11 25.69 3.51
C VAL A 181 -4.70 26.47 4.75
N SER A 182 -4.08 27.64 4.55
CA SER A 182 -3.69 28.54 5.63
C SER A 182 -3.65 29.99 5.13
N ASN A 183 -3.48 30.93 6.02
CA ASN A 183 -3.26 32.34 5.66
C ASN A 183 -1.83 32.60 5.12
N SER A 184 -0.90 31.70 5.31
CA SER A 184 0.49 31.77 4.88
C SER A 184 0.85 30.57 4.05
N GLU A 185 1.57 30.77 2.94
CA GLU A 185 2.09 29.72 2.08
C GLU A 185 2.99 28.76 2.86
N HIS A 186 3.92 29.29 3.65
CA HIS A 186 4.81 28.50 4.49
C HIS A 186 4.06 27.59 5.48
N HIS A 187 2.98 28.09 6.10
CA HIS A 187 2.16 27.28 7.00
C HIS A 187 1.35 26.22 6.26
N ALA A 188 0.81 26.53 5.08
CA ALA A 188 0.12 25.55 4.26
C ALA A 188 1.05 24.42 3.83
N GLU A 189 2.29 24.73 3.43
CA GLU A 189 3.32 23.74 3.09
C GLU A 189 3.72 22.90 4.31
N ALA A 190 3.96 23.52 5.47
CA ALA A 190 4.30 22.80 6.70
C ALA A 190 3.20 21.84 7.13
N LEU A 191 1.94 22.25 7.00
CA LEU A 191 0.78 21.41 7.25
C LEU A 191 0.73 20.23 6.26
N LEU A 192 0.96 20.48 4.97
CA LEU A 192 1.00 19.45 3.94
C LEU A 192 2.11 18.42 4.23
N VAL A 193 3.29 18.86 4.65
CA VAL A 193 4.40 17.98 5.07
C VAL A 193 3.98 17.11 6.26
N SER A 194 3.29 17.68 7.24
CA SER A 194 2.77 16.93 8.39
C SER A 194 1.75 15.89 7.98
N MET A 195 0.84 16.23 7.06
CA MET A 195 -0.13 15.29 6.50
C MET A 195 0.56 14.15 5.74
N LYS A 196 1.53 14.44 4.88
CA LYS A 196 2.33 13.42 4.17
C LYS A 196 2.99 12.45 5.14
N SER A 197 3.58 12.97 6.21
CA SER A 197 4.26 12.16 7.23
C SER A 197 3.33 11.15 7.90
N ALA A 198 2.03 11.46 8.05
CA ALA A 198 1.06 10.53 8.59
C ALA A 198 0.85 9.29 7.72
N PHE A 199 1.13 9.37 6.41
CA PHE A 199 1.03 8.25 5.48
C PHE A 199 2.26 7.33 5.48
N ALA A 200 3.38 7.74 6.08
CA ALA A 200 4.60 6.91 6.15
C ALA A 200 4.36 5.57 6.90
N GLN A 201 3.34 5.50 7.75
CA GLN A 201 2.97 4.29 8.47
C GLN A 201 2.53 3.13 7.57
N TYR A 202 2.09 3.41 6.33
CA TYR A 202 1.67 2.41 5.36
C TYR A 202 2.85 1.81 4.57
N ALA A 203 4.04 2.40 4.70
CA ALA A 203 5.25 1.91 4.04
C ALA A 203 5.80 0.66 4.70
N THR A 204 6.39 -0.20 3.89
CA THR A 204 7.21 -1.34 4.32
C THR A 204 8.47 -1.40 3.48
N THR A 205 9.57 -1.90 4.04
CA THR A 205 10.87 -1.95 3.37
C THR A 205 10.83 -2.80 2.09
N ASP A 206 10.07 -3.90 2.12
CA ASP A 206 10.11 -4.91 1.06
C ASP A 206 8.88 -4.87 0.13
N ASN A 207 7.95 -3.96 0.39
CA ASN A 207 6.72 -3.83 -0.38
C ASN A 207 6.54 -2.40 -0.90
N ASN A 208 5.34 -1.85 -0.77
CA ASN A 208 5.04 -0.53 -1.32
C ASN A 208 5.05 0.58 -0.26
N ALA A 209 5.16 1.81 -0.74
CA ALA A 209 5.06 3.04 0.02
C ALA A 209 4.26 4.07 -0.79
N LEU A 210 3.70 5.06 -0.11
CA LEU A 210 3.07 6.21 -0.77
C LEU A 210 4.08 7.35 -0.88
N HIS A 211 4.23 7.86 -2.09
CA HIS A 211 5.09 9.00 -2.41
C HIS A 211 4.29 10.14 -3.05
N GLU A 212 4.81 11.35 -2.90
CA GLU A 212 4.30 12.55 -3.55
C GLU A 212 4.64 12.57 -5.04
N ARG A 213 3.71 13.03 -5.83
CA ARG A 213 3.87 13.39 -7.23
C ARG A 213 3.62 14.86 -7.44
#